data_7655f51a316e6b7b2da1b310e8fdf129
#
_entry.id   7655f51a316e6b7b2da1b310e8fdf129
#
_cell.length_a   1.000
_cell.length_b   1.000
_cell.length_c   1.000
_cell.angle_alpha   90.00
_cell.angle_beta   90.00
_cell.angle_gamma   90.00
#
_symmetry.space_group_name_H-M   'P 1'
#
loop_
_entity.id
_entity.type
_entity.pdbx_description
1 polymer ?
#
loop_
_entity_poly.entity_id
_entity_poly.type
_entity_poly.pdbx_seq_one_letter_code
_entity_poly.pdbx_strand_id
1 'polypeptide(L)'
;MPTAAWPSGEPVTAALATLAVDSRCALGEGILWCERRRVLYWTDILAKELWRHDPASGHTHTWSLPAPLGCLALADDGRLLLGLAKALHAGDVEAQLGRRDLLTTTLADVEADEPMTRINDGRADRHGGFVFGTKSEHADLRPVGRFHQYTAAHGLRELALPRAAIPNSICFDAAGTTMYFCDSVAPRILRCRYDTATATVSDIGVFVELDMPGAEPDGSVIDDEGALWNAQWGAGRVVRYLPDGRVDRIVRTPAAQPSCCVLAGDTLYITSARVGLDAAALADQPLAGGVFAHGTGRALARAEDRVRLP
;
A
#
# COMPACT_ATOMS: atom_id res chain seq x y z
N MET A 1 -13.40 -11.26 -26.68
CA MET A 1 -13.86 -10.57 -25.49
C MET A 1 -14.25 -9.16 -25.90
N PRO A 2 -15.47 -8.68 -25.70
CA PRO A 2 -15.83 -7.32 -26.09
C PRO A 2 -15.16 -6.32 -25.16
N THR A 3 -14.44 -5.36 -25.73
CA THR A 3 -13.90 -4.18 -25.05
C THR A 3 -15.10 -3.31 -24.64
N ALA A 4 -15.33 -3.15 -23.35
CA ALA A 4 -16.27 -2.16 -22.85
C ALA A 4 -15.79 -0.77 -23.28
N ALA A 5 -16.57 -0.08 -24.09
CA ALA A 5 -16.31 1.30 -24.50
C ALA A 5 -16.67 2.24 -23.38
N TRP A 6 -15.74 3.08 -22.96
CA TRP A 6 -15.93 4.15 -21.98
C TRP A 6 -16.71 5.30 -22.60
N PRO A 7 -17.63 5.94 -21.86
CA PRO A 7 -18.28 7.16 -22.34
C PRO A 7 -17.36 8.35 -22.09
N SER A 8 -16.57 8.72 -23.05
CA SER A 8 -16.01 10.02 -23.37
C SER A 8 -14.57 9.96 -23.87
N GLY A 9 -14.38 10.06 -25.11
CA GLY A 9 -13.51 10.92 -25.92
C GLY A 9 -12.08 10.52 -26.16
N GLU A 10 -11.33 10.00 -25.22
CA GLU A 10 -9.93 9.56 -25.46
C GLU A 10 -9.73 8.10 -25.06
N PRO A 11 -8.98 7.30 -25.87
CA PRO A 11 -8.74 5.90 -25.53
C PRO A 11 -7.85 5.83 -24.28
N VAL A 12 -8.33 5.14 -23.23
CA VAL A 12 -7.52 4.82 -22.06
C VAL A 12 -6.31 4.04 -22.50
N THR A 13 -5.12 4.57 -22.30
CA THR A 13 -3.86 3.92 -22.69
C THR A 13 -3.64 2.72 -21.78
N ALA A 14 -3.67 1.51 -22.36
CA ALA A 14 -3.31 0.28 -21.64
C ALA A 14 -1.85 -0.03 -21.93
N ALA A 15 -1.05 -0.20 -20.88
CA ALA A 15 0.35 -0.57 -20.94
C ALA A 15 0.60 -1.84 -20.13
N LEU A 16 1.72 -2.55 -20.39
CA LEU A 16 2.13 -3.73 -19.63
C LEU A 16 3.36 -3.39 -18.79
N ALA A 17 3.31 -3.71 -17.51
CA ALA A 17 4.47 -3.64 -16.62
C ALA A 17 5.39 -4.85 -16.85
N THR A 18 6.68 -4.68 -16.63
CA THR A 18 7.69 -5.74 -16.74
C THR A 18 8.23 -6.12 -15.36
N LEU A 19 8.77 -7.32 -15.21
CA LEU A 19 9.38 -7.77 -13.97
C LEU A 19 10.61 -6.92 -13.65
N ALA A 20 10.62 -6.32 -12.44
CA ALA A 20 11.76 -5.60 -11.89
C ALA A 20 12.53 -6.46 -10.87
N VAL A 21 11.82 -7.19 -9.99
CA VAL A 21 12.43 -8.08 -8.99
C VAL A 21 11.63 -9.38 -8.92
N ASP A 22 12.29 -10.53 -9.13
CA ASP A 22 11.69 -11.86 -8.94
C ASP A 22 11.67 -12.23 -7.44
N SER A 23 10.88 -11.50 -6.65
CA SER A 23 10.80 -11.67 -5.21
C SER A 23 9.98 -12.87 -4.77
N ARG A 24 9.05 -13.34 -5.60
CA ARG A 24 8.15 -14.48 -5.35
C ARG A 24 7.44 -14.39 -4.01
N CYS A 25 7.09 -13.19 -3.57
CA CYS A 25 6.42 -12.97 -2.30
C CYS A 25 5.11 -13.75 -2.22
N ALA A 26 4.88 -14.38 -1.08
CA ALA A 26 3.59 -14.99 -0.77
C ALA A 26 2.50 -13.91 -0.73
N LEU A 27 2.79 -12.77 -0.10
CA LEU A 27 1.95 -11.58 -0.08
C LEU A 27 2.84 -10.32 -0.04
N GLY A 28 3.33 -9.91 -1.24
CA GLY A 28 4.11 -8.69 -1.39
C GLY A 28 3.22 -7.48 -1.23
N GLU A 29 3.58 -6.52 -0.34
CA GLU A 29 2.74 -5.40 0.05
C GLU A 29 3.53 -4.17 0.48
N GLY A 30 2.81 -3.03 0.68
CA GLY A 30 3.32 -1.85 1.36
C GLY A 30 4.54 -1.23 0.70
N ILE A 31 4.66 -1.27 -0.64
CA ILE A 31 5.84 -0.76 -1.34
C ILE A 31 5.99 0.75 -1.17
N LEU A 32 7.22 1.17 -0.82
CA LEU A 32 7.64 2.57 -0.68
C LEU A 32 8.91 2.86 -1.48
N TRP A 33 9.03 4.10 -1.95
CA TRP A 33 10.26 4.64 -2.53
C TRP A 33 10.94 5.62 -1.56
N CYS A 34 12.18 5.33 -1.19
CA CYS A 34 13.00 6.27 -0.42
C CYS A 34 13.86 7.13 -1.36
N GLU A 35 13.44 8.34 -1.65
CA GLU A 35 14.13 9.24 -2.56
C GLU A 35 15.53 9.64 -2.07
N ARG A 36 15.74 9.73 -0.75
CA ARG A 36 17.04 10.05 -0.14
C ARG A 36 18.09 8.94 -0.36
N ARG A 37 17.65 7.67 -0.33
CA ARG A 37 18.51 6.50 -0.50
C ARG A 37 18.43 5.89 -1.90
N ARG A 38 17.41 6.28 -2.68
CA ARG A 38 17.11 5.75 -4.00
C ARG A 38 16.90 4.23 -3.99
N VAL A 39 16.13 3.76 -3.01
CA VAL A 39 15.80 2.36 -2.82
C VAL A 39 14.30 2.15 -2.62
N LEU A 40 13.84 0.96 -2.98
CA LEU A 40 12.51 0.47 -2.67
C LEU A 40 12.54 -0.32 -1.37
N TYR A 41 11.46 -0.20 -0.57
CA TYR A 41 11.15 -1.08 0.54
C TYR A 41 9.77 -1.67 0.33
N TRP A 42 9.55 -2.92 0.67
CA TRP A 42 8.24 -3.58 0.72
C TRP A 42 8.27 -4.73 1.71
N THR A 43 7.11 -5.31 1.98
CA THR A 43 6.99 -6.48 2.85
C THR A 43 6.51 -7.71 2.09
N ASP A 44 6.91 -8.91 2.52
CA ASP A 44 6.14 -10.13 2.36
C ASP A 44 5.46 -10.41 3.70
N ILE A 45 4.16 -10.10 3.78
CA ILE A 45 3.39 -10.19 5.04
C ILE A 45 3.41 -11.62 5.58
N LEU A 46 3.19 -12.60 4.70
CA LEU A 46 3.06 -14.01 5.11
C LEU A 46 4.41 -14.67 5.40
N ALA A 47 5.45 -14.29 4.68
CA ALA A 47 6.81 -14.73 4.97
C ALA A 47 7.41 -14.01 6.19
N LYS A 48 6.79 -12.92 6.66
CA LYS A 48 7.29 -12.05 7.73
C LYS A 48 8.65 -11.48 7.38
N GLU A 49 8.75 -10.89 6.21
CA GLU A 49 9.99 -10.32 5.69
C GLU A 49 9.82 -8.85 5.33
N LEU A 50 10.84 -8.05 5.62
CA LEU A 50 11.05 -6.73 5.06
C LEU A 50 12.08 -6.84 3.95
N TRP A 51 11.75 -6.28 2.78
CA TRP A 51 12.58 -6.25 1.60
C TRP A 51 13.12 -4.85 1.33
N ARG A 52 14.35 -4.78 0.83
CA ARG A 52 15.00 -3.58 0.32
C ARG A 52 15.63 -3.90 -1.04
N HIS A 53 15.42 -3.04 -2.02
CA HIS A 53 16.02 -3.17 -3.35
C HIS A 53 16.57 -1.84 -3.83
N ASP A 54 17.76 -1.87 -4.38
CA ASP A 54 18.40 -0.75 -5.06
C ASP A 54 18.27 -0.97 -6.58
N PRO A 55 17.39 -0.23 -7.28
CA PRO A 55 17.19 -0.42 -8.71
C PRO A 55 18.43 -0.09 -9.56
N ALA A 56 19.34 0.74 -9.07
CA ALA A 56 20.54 1.14 -9.81
C ALA A 56 21.59 0.02 -9.83
N SER A 57 21.77 -0.68 -8.72
CA SER A 57 22.74 -1.78 -8.60
C SER A 57 22.12 -3.16 -8.79
N GLY A 58 20.78 -3.28 -8.71
CA GLY A 58 20.07 -4.55 -8.67
C GLY A 58 20.20 -5.29 -7.34
N HIS A 59 20.89 -4.73 -6.35
CA HIS A 59 21.12 -5.39 -5.07
C HIS A 59 19.83 -5.43 -4.24
N THR A 60 19.53 -6.63 -3.72
CA THR A 60 18.37 -6.88 -2.86
C THR A 60 18.83 -7.43 -1.51
N HIS A 61 18.19 -6.97 -0.43
CA HIS A 61 18.38 -7.47 0.92
C HIS A 61 17.03 -7.72 1.59
N THR A 62 16.98 -8.76 2.45
CA THR A 62 15.78 -9.10 3.22
C THR A 62 16.13 -9.26 4.68
N TRP A 63 15.16 -8.90 5.55
CA TRP A 63 15.21 -9.16 6.98
C TRP A 63 14.02 -9.97 7.41
N SER A 64 14.26 -10.98 8.26
CA SER A 64 13.19 -11.70 8.96
C SER A 64 12.63 -10.84 10.10
N LEU A 65 11.33 -10.96 10.32
CA LEU A 65 10.58 -10.23 11.34
C LEU A 65 9.87 -11.21 12.29
N PRO A 66 9.64 -10.82 13.54
CA PRO A 66 8.99 -11.71 14.53
C PRO A 66 7.50 -11.94 14.25
N ALA A 67 6.85 -11.04 13.52
CA ALA A 67 5.43 -11.06 13.20
C ALA A 67 5.17 -10.54 11.78
N PRO A 68 4.00 -10.79 11.19
CA PRO A 68 3.59 -10.20 9.92
C PRO A 68 3.72 -8.68 9.93
N LEU A 69 4.36 -8.11 8.91
CA LEU A 69 4.46 -6.68 8.68
C LEU A 69 3.39 -6.29 7.65
N GLY A 70 2.36 -5.56 8.06
CA GLY A 70 1.27 -5.15 7.17
C GLY A 70 1.65 -3.94 6.32
N CYS A 71 2.26 -2.94 6.93
CA CYS A 71 2.61 -1.68 6.29
C CYS A 71 3.84 -1.05 6.93
N LEU A 72 4.42 -0.05 6.25
CA LEU A 72 5.59 0.66 6.71
C LEU A 72 5.57 2.12 6.28
N ALA A 73 6.37 2.96 6.94
CA ALA A 73 6.58 4.35 6.55
C ALA A 73 8.03 4.76 6.76
N LEU A 74 8.49 5.72 5.95
CA LEU A 74 9.76 6.40 6.16
C LEU A 74 9.66 7.34 7.35
N ALA A 75 10.71 7.45 8.16
CA ALA A 75 10.79 8.44 9.23
C ALA A 75 11.74 9.59 8.88
N ASP A 76 11.54 10.74 9.51
CA ASP A 76 12.37 11.94 9.29
C ASP A 76 13.83 11.71 9.68
N ASP A 77 14.07 10.93 10.73
CA ASP A 77 15.38 10.60 11.28
C ASP A 77 16.11 9.47 10.53
N GLY A 78 15.46 8.91 9.50
CA GLY A 78 16.03 7.89 8.65
C GLY A 78 15.69 6.45 9.08
N ARG A 79 15.02 6.25 10.23
CA ARG A 79 14.44 4.96 10.58
C ARG A 79 13.22 4.63 9.70
N LEU A 80 12.70 3.41 9.83
CA LEU A 80 11.36 3.04 9.35
C LEU A 80 10.41 2.89 10.55
N LEU A 81 9.17 3.31 10.36
CA LEU A 81 8.04 2.84 11.15
C LEU A 81 7.52 1.56 10.51
N LEU A 82 7.24 0.54 11.32
CA LEU A 82 6.82 -0.79 10.90
C LEU A 82 5.53 -1.16 11.62
N GLY A 83 4.47 -1.41 10.86
CA GLY A 83 3.18 -1.91 11.37
C GLY A 83 3.20 -3.43 11.46
N LEU A 84 3.81 -3.99 12.51
CA LEU A 84 3.74 -5.42 12.80
C LEU A 84 2.35 -5.79 13.33
N ALA A 85 1.92 -7.02 13.13
CA ALA A 85 0.54 -7.49 13.33
C ALA A 85 -0.25 -6.79 14.46
N LYS A 86 0.34 -6.64 15.66
CA LYS A 86 -0.32 -6.11 16.86
C LYS A 86 0.41 -4.92 17.49
N ALA A 87 1.42 -4.36 16.83
CA ALA A 87 2.15 -3.22 17.37
C ALA A 87 2.84 -2.39 16.28
N LEU A 88 3.02 -1.11 16.53
CA LEU A 88 3.91 -0.24 15.76
C LEU A 88 5.33 -0.34 16.35
N HIS A 89 6.30 -0.45 15.47
CA HIS A 89 7.71 -0.52 15.80
C HIS A 89 8.51 0.53 15.04
N ALA A 90 9.70 0.87 15.54
CA ALA A 90 10.72 1.62 14.80
C ALA A 90 11.98 0.77 14.62
N GLY A 91 12.64 0.89 13.45
CA GLY A 91 13.89 0.20 13.16
C GLY A 91 14.81 1.01 12.26
N ASP A 92 16.10 1.07 12.60
CA ASP A 92 17.15 1.57 11.71
C ASP A 92 17.60 0.41 10.82
N VAL A 93 16.97 0.28 9.66
CA VAL A 93 17.21 -0.84 8.74
C VAL A 93 18.55 -0.71 8.03
N GLU A 94 19.01 0.51 7.77
CA GLU A 94 20.27 0.73 7.06
C GLU A 94 21.48 0.40 7.94
N ALA A 95 21.41 0.68 9.23
CA ALA A 95 22.45 0.26 10.19
C ALA A 95 22.49 -1.27 10.40
N GLN A 96 21.48 -1.98 9.88
CA GLN A 96 21.36 -3.43 10.04
C GLN A 96 21.49 -4.20 8.72
N LEU A 97 22.02 -3.56 7.68
CA LEU A 97 22.38 -4.26 6.43
C LEU A 97 23.35 -5.40 6.72
N GLY A 98 23.10 -6.57 6.14
CA GLY A 98 23.87 -7.80 6.38
C GLY A 98 23.40 -8.63 7.58
N ARG A 99 22.47 -8.13 8.41
CA ARG A 99 21.80 -8.98 9.43
C ARG A 99 20.67 -9.77 8.79
N ARG A 100 20.40 -10.96 9.35
CA ARG A 100 19.24 -11.77 8.97
C ARG A 100 17.98 -11.28 9.63
N ASP A 101 18.02 -11.02 10.93
CA ASP A 101 16.88 -10.62 11.74
C ASP A 101 16.94 -9.11 12.00
N LEU A 102 15.81 -8.42 11.79
CA LEU A 102 15.70 -7.00 12.06
C LEU A 102 15.40 -6.76 13.54
N LEU A 103 16.25 -5.97 14.20
CA LEU A 103 15.99 -5.48 15.55
C LEU A 103 15.16 -4.20 15.48
N THR A 104 14.09 -4.17 16.26
CA THR A 104 13.14 -3.05 16.31
C THR A 104 12.80 -2.69 17.74
N THR A 105 12.31 -1.46 17.94
CA THR A 105 11.78 -0.97 19.21
C THR A 105 10.28 -0.76 19.08
N THR A 106 9.49 -1.28 20.03
CA THR A 106 8.05 -1.09 20.07
C THR A 106 7.73 0.38 20.40
N LEU A 107 6.79 0.95 19.65
CA LEU A 107 6.28 2.31 19.84
C LEU A 107 4.91 2.32 20.51
N ALA A 108 4.00 1.43 20.08
CA ALA A 108 2.64 1.33 20.59
C ALA A 108 2.05 -0.04 20.29
N ASP A 109 1.32 -0.60 21.24
CA ASP A 109 0.48 -1.77 21.03
C ASP A 109 -0.83 -1.35 20.33
N VAL A 110 -1.37 -2.24 19.47
CA VAL A 110 -2.57 -1.99 18.68
C VAL A 110 -3.61 -3.06 18.97
N GLU A 111 -4.81 -2.61 19.40
CA GLU A 111 -5.98 -3.48 19.62
C GLU A 111 -5.65 -4.74 20.43
N ALA A 112 -5.02 -4.58 21.59
CA ALA A 112 -4.69 -5.69 22.47
C ALA A 112 -5.94 -6.45 22.97
N ASP A 113 -7.09 -5.79 22.95
CA ASP A 113 -8.42 -6.31 23.30
C ASP A 113 -9.12 -7.08 22.18
N GLU A 114 -8.63 -6.99 20.93
CA GLU A 114 -9.23 -7.64 19.77
C GLU A 114 -8.21 -8.58 19.08
N PRO A 115 -8.09 -9.83 19.54
CA PRO A 115 -7.05 -10.75 19.03
C PRO A 115 -7.25 -11.17 17.57
N MET A 116 -8.46 -11.00 17.04
CA MET A 116 -8.83 -11.41 15.69
C MET A 116 -8.68 -10.28 14.67
N THR A 117 -7.75 -9.35 14.91
CA THR A 117 -7.31 -8.35 13.95
C THR A 117 -5.78 -8.31 13.83
N ARG A 118 -5.29 -7.79 12.74
CA ARG A 118 -3.89 -7.39 12.55
C ARG A 118 -3.78 -6.11 11.72
N ILE A 119 -2.70 -5.37 11.88
CA ILE A 119 -2.37 -4.23 11.01
C ILE A 119 -2.30 -4.74 9.56
N ASN A 120 -2.87 -3.97 8.63
CA ASN A 120 -2.89 -4.27 7.19
C ASN A 120 -2.21 -3.16 6.40
N ASP A 121 -2.95 -2.23 5.80
CA ASP A 121 -2.42 -1.10 5.03
C ASP A 121 -2.24 0.14 5.90
N GLY A 122 -1.32 1.01 5.51
CA GLY A 122 -1.10 2.29 6.19
C GLY A 122 -0.09 3.15 5.46
N ARG A 123 -0.18 4.46 5.70
CA ARG A 123 0.71 5.45 5.09
C ARG A 123 0.96 6.63 6.03
N ALA A 124 2.14 7.24 5.89
CA ALA A 124 2.44 8.53 6.54
C ALA A 124 1.50 9.62 6.00
N ASP A 125 0.96 10.45 6.89
CA ASP A 125 0.23 11.65 6.48
C ASP A 125 1.17 12.84 6.21
N ARG A 126 0.63 13.93 5.66
CA ARG A 126 1.41 15.12 5.25
C ARG A 126 2.02 15.90 6.43
N HIS A 127 1.70 15.54 7.65
CA HIS A 127 2.07 16.31 8.85
C HIS A 127 2.93 15.51 9.85
N GLY A 128 3.34 14.29 9.47
CA GLY A 128 4.25 13.46 10.28
C GLY A 128 3.54 12.46 11.18
N GLY A 129 2.24 12.24 10.97
CA GLY A 129 1.48 11.14 11.54
C GLY A 129 1.55 9.89 10.65
N PHE A 130 1.08 8.77 11.20
CA PHE A 130 0.91 7.52 10.48
C PHE A 130 -0.52 7.04 10.61
N VAL A 131 -1.22 6.88 9.48
CA VAL A 131 -2.58 6.34 9.45
C VAL A 131 -2.54 4.93 8.91
N PHE A 132 -3.23 4.01 9.59
CA PHE A 132 -3.29 2.61 9.20
C PHE A 132 -4.64 1.98 9.56
N GLY A 133 -4.94 0.87 8.92
CA GLY A 133 -6.11 0.06 9.20
C GLY A 133 -5.73 -1.32 9.73
N THR A 134 -6.61 -1.90 10.55
CA THR A 134 -6.50 -3.29 11.00
C THR A 134 -7.53 -4.15 10.27
N LYS A 135 -7.10 -5.28 9.72
CA LYS A 135 -8.00 -6.22 9.03
C LYS A 135 -8.50 -7.32 9.94
N SER A 136 -9.66 -7.86 9.59
CA SER A 136 -10.23 -9.05 10.21
C SER A 136 -9.41 -10.31 9.90
N GLU A 137 -9.12 -11.09 10.93
CA GLU A 137 -8.55 -12.44 10.84
C GLU A 137 -9.66 -13.54 10.98
N HIS A 138 -10.93 -13.13 11.07
CA HIS A 138 -12.05 -14.06 11.05
C HIS A 138 -12.24 -14.67 9.66
N ALA A 139 -12.57 -15.96 9.61
CA ALA A 139 -12.76 -16.68 8.34
C ALA A 139 -13.93 -16.13 7.50
N ASP A 140 -14.95 -15.54 8.14
CA ASP A 140 -16.09 -14.89 7.49
C ASP A 140 -15.83 -13.44 7.07
N LEU A 141 -14.63 -12.93 7.29
CA LEU A 141 -14.21 -11.55 7.00
C LEU A 141 -15.19 -10.50 7.53
N ARG A 142 -15.85 -10.76 8.68
CA ARG A 142 -16.74 -9.75 9.29
C ARG A 142 -15.97 -8.46 9.61
N PRO A 143 -16.58 -7.28 9.42
CA PRO A 143 -15.89 -6.00 9.49
C PRO A 143 -15.66 -5.57 10.95
N VAL A 144 -14.62 -6.12 11.57
CA VAL A 144 -14.17 -5.76 12.94
C VAL A 144 -12.99 -4.81 12.95
N GLY A 145 -12.28 -4.70 11.84
CA GLY A 145 -11.11 -3.84 11.69
C GLY A 145 -11.43 -2.36 11.85
N ARG A 146 -10.44 -1.60 12.31
CA ARG A 146 -10.51 -0.17 12.64
C ARG A 146 -9.46 0.61 11.86
N PHE A 147 -9.62 1.92 11.84
CA PHE A 147 -8.61 2.85 11.34
C PHE A 147 -8.03 3.65 12.49
N HIS A 148 -6.72 3.80 12.48
CA HIS A 148 -5.98 4.49 13.54
C HIS A 148 -5.04 5.53 12.97
N GLN A 149 -4.79 6.57 13.75
CA GLN A 149 -3.68 7.48 13.55
C GLN A 149 -2.70 7.33 14.70
N TYR A 150 -1.41 7.27 14.40
CA TYR A 150 -0.32 7.37 15.37
C TYR A 150 0.47 8.66 15.15
N THR A 151 0.76 9.38 16.23
CA THR A 151 1.74 10.49 16.25
C THR A 151 2.61 10.38 17.49
N ALA A 152 3.87 10.83 17.43
CA ALA A 152 4.74 10.86 18.60
C ALA A 152 4.16 11.71 19.76
N ALA A 153 3.41 12.77 19.42
CA ALA A 153 2.84 13.69 20.42
C ALA A 153 1.60 13.14 21.13
N HIS A 154 0.77 12.32 20.45
CA HIS A 154 -0.54 11.89 20.98
C HIS A 154 -0.69 10.37 21.09
N GLY A 155 0.33 9.61 20.67
CA GLY A 155 0.22 8.15 20.61
C GLY A 155 -0.83 7.70 19.59
N LEU A 156 -1.52 6.61 19.90
CA LEU A 156 -2.53 5.98 19.05
C LEU A 156 -3.91 6.60 19.29
N ARG A 157 -4.59 6.99 18.21
CA ARG A 157 -5.98 7.50 18.21
C ARG A 157 -6.80 6.74 17.18
N GLU A 158 -8.00 6.30 17.52
CA GLU A 158 -8.95 5.70 16.58
C GLU A 158 -9.60 6.80 15.72
N LEU A 159 -9.70 6.58 14.40
CA LEU A 159 -10.43 7.44 13.49
C LEU A 159 -11.90 6.98 13.42
N ALA A 160 -12.83 7.93 13.44
CA ALA A 160 -14.28 7.65 13.37
C ALA A 160 -14.72 7.25 11.95
N LEU A 161 -14.09 6.22 11.39
CA LEU A 161 -14.42 5.61 10.10
C LEU A 161 -15.27 4.35 10.29
N PRO A 162 -16.03 3.93 9.27
CA PRO A 162 -16.71 2.64 9.28
C PRO A 162 -15.74 1.49 9.53
N ARG A 163 -16.19 0.47 10.26
CA ARG A 163 -15.42 -0.77 10.41
C ARG A 163 -15.22 -1.41 9.05
N ALA A 164 -14.07 -2.05 8.86
CA ALA A 164 -13.70 -2.72 7.62
C ALA A 164 -13.29 -4.18 7.87
N ALA A 165 -13.50 -5.03 6.87
CA ALA A 165 -12.94 -6.37 6.85
C ALA A 165 -11.46 -6.33 6.44
N ILE A 166 -11.14 -5.61 5.36
CA ILE A 166 -9.78 -5.51 4.80
C ILE A 166 -9.52 -4.04 4.40
N PRO A 167 -9.17 -3.16 5.37
CA PRO A 167 -8.86 -1.76 5.07
C PRO A 167 -7.63 -1.65 4.19
N ASN A 168 -7.75 -0.87 3.10
CA ASN A 168 -6.71 -0.62 2.10
C ASN A 168 -6.84 0.78 1.49
N SER A 169 -6.01 1.09 0.48
CA SER A 169 -5.99 2.35 -0.28
C SER A 169 -5.70 3.60 0.56
N ILE A 170 -5.08 3.47 1.73
CA ILE A 170 -4.83 4.62 2.60
C ILE A 170 -3.79 5.54 1.95
N CYS A 171 -4.23 6.71 1.50
CA CYS A 171 -3.36 7.76 0.95
C CYS A 171 -4.01 9.14 1.09
N PHE A 172 -3.24 10.19 0.83
CA PHE A 172 -3.66 11.57 1.08
C PHE A 172 -3.43 12.44 -0.14
N ASP A 173 -4.31 13.43 -0.35
CA ASP A 173 -4.11 14.47 -1.35
C ASP A 173 -2.85 15.32 -1.03
N ALA A 174 -2.47 16.20 -1.95
CA ALA A 174 -1.28 17.02 -1.79
C ALA A 174 -1.34 17.97 -0.56
N ALA A 175 -2.53 18.39 -0.18
CA ALA A 175 -2.76 19.25 0.98
C ALA A 175 -2.81 18.48 2.31
N GLY A 176 -3.01 17.16 2.27
CA GLY A 176 -3.21 16.32 3.47
C GLY A 176 -4.57 16.51 4.14
N THR A 177 -5.52 17.09 3.42
CA THR A 177 -6.88 17.38 3.94
C THR A 177 -7.93 16.41 3.44
N THR A 178 -7.62 15.66 2.37
CA THR A 178 -8.44 14.56 1.87
C THR A 178 -7.68 13.25 2.06
N MET A 179 -8.32 12.30 2.74
CA MET A 179 -7.85 10.93 2.87
C MET A 179 -8.70 10.02 1.96
N TYR A 180 -8.03 9.11 1.25
CA TYR A 180 -8.65 8.03 0.51
C TYR A 180 -8.47 6.74 1.28
N PHE A 181 -9.44 5.82 1.18
CA PHE A 181 -9.41 4.52 1.83
C PHE A 181 -10.46 3.60 1.23
N CYS A 182 -10.36 2.30 1.48
CA CYS A 182 -11.40 1.33 1.11
C CYS A 182 -11.52 0.20 2.14
N ASP A 183 -12.56 -0.60 1.99
CA ASP A 183 -12.63 -1.99 2.43
C ASP A 183 -12.58 -2.85 1.16
N SER A 184 -11.53 -3.66 0.97
CA SER A 184 -11.29 -4.41 -0.28
C SER A 184 -12.44 -5.36 -0.65
N VAL A 185 -13.23 -5.81 0.32
CA VAL A 185 -14.43 -6.63 0.05
C VAL A 185 -15.54 -5.86 -0.68
N ALA A 186 -15.42 -4.53 -0.79
CA ALA A 186 -16.34 -3.68 -1.53
C ALA A 186 -15.60 -3.05 -2.73
N PRO A 187 -16.13 -3.18 -3.98
CA PRO A 187 -15.42 -2.73 -5.19
C PRO A 187 -15.49 -1.20 -5.36
N ARG A 188 -15.06 -0.47 -4.34
CA ARG A 188 -15.07 1.01 -4.35
C ARG A 188 -13.98 1.61 -3.48
N ILE A 189 -13.50 2.77 -3.86
CA ILE A 189 -12.61 3.61 -3.05
C ILE A 189 -13.44 4.77 -2.49
N LEU A 190 -13.30 5.01 -1.21
CA LEU A 190 -13.92 6.12 -0.49
C LEU A 190 -12.93 7.26 -0.31
N ARG A 191 -13.46 8.46 -0.05
CA ARG A 191 -12.68 9.61 0.42
C ARG A 191 -13.40 10.31 1.56
N CYS A 192 -12.65 11.01 2.40
CA CYS A 192 -13.19 11.85 3.46
C CYS A 192 -12.31 13.09 3.65
N ARG A 193 -12.83 14.09 4.34
CA ARG A 193 -11.98 15.13 4.93
C ARG A 193 -11.24 14.54 6.11
N TYR A 194 -9.98 14.91 6.25
CA TYR A 194 -9.11 14.45 7.31
C TYR A 194 -8.39 15.63 7.96
N ASP A 195 -8.42 15.70 9.28
CA ASP A 195 -7.66 16.66 10.09
C ASP A 195 -6.64 15.87 10.94
N THR A 196 -5.37 16.03 10.59
CA THR A 196 -4.29 15.32 11.27
C THR A 196 -4.08 15.78 12.72
N ALA A 197 -4.34 17.06 13.05
CA ALA A 197 -4.10 17.59 14.39
C ALA A 197 -5.10 17.02 15.40
N THR A 198 -6.36 16.92 15.00
CA THR A 198 -7.47 16.44 15.85
C THR A 198 -7.76 14.95 15.67
N ALA A 199 -7.21 14.29 14.63
CA ALA A 199 -7.54 12.93 14.20
C ALA A 199 -9.04 12.79 13.89
N THR A 200 -9.65 13.81 13.28
CA THR A 200 -11.06 13.79 12.92
C THR A 200 -11.25 13.57 11.44
N VAL A 201 -12.34 12.88 11.09
CA VAL A 201 -12.79 12.62 9.73
C VAL A 201 -14.23 13.08 9.55
N SER A 202 -14.55 13.60 8.36
CA SER A 202 -15.92 14.02 7.98
C SER A 202 -16.13 13.87 6.49
N ASP A 203 -17.35 14.09 6.04
CA ASP A 203 -17.72 14.12 4.61
C ASP A 203 -17.30 12.85 3.86
N ILE A 204 -17.57 11.68 4.47
CA ILE A 204 -17.26 10.37 3.85
C ILE A 204 -18.15 10.17 2.63
N GLY A 205 -17.54 9.91 1.49
CA GLY A 205 -18.25 9.64 0.24
C GLY A 205 -17.49 8.73 -0.70
N VAL A 206 -18.17 8.20 -1.71
CA VAL A 206 -17.54 7.39 -2.76
C VAL A 206 -16.68 8.30 -3.64
N PHE A 207 -15.43 7.91 -3.85
CA PHE A 207 -14.56 8.54 -4.84
C PHE A 207 -14.72 7.87 -6.20
N VAL A 208 -14.59 6.53 -6.26
CA VAL A 208 -14.82 5.74 -7.47
C VAL A 208 -15.43 4.38 -7.12
N GLU A 209 -16.25 3.86 -8.02
CA GLU A 209 -16.64 2.45 -8.07
C GLU A 209 -15.72 1.75 -9.09
N LEU A 210 -15.27 0.54 -8.78
CA LEU A 210 -14.46 -0.24 -9.72
C LEU A 210 -15.35 -0.82 -10.83
N ASP A 211 -14.87 -0.75 -12.05
CA ASP A 211 -15.61 -1.11 -13.25
C ASP A 211 -15.48 -2.58 -13.68
N MET A 212 -14.61 -3.35 -13.01
CA MET A 212 -14.32 -4.74 -13.36
C MET A 212 -14.86 -5.69 -12.28
N PRO A 213 -15.77 -6.61 -12.62
CA PRO A 213 -16.24 -7.62 -11.69
C PRO A 213 -15.10 -8.48 -11.14
N GLY A 214 -15.08 -8.68 -9.82
CA GLY A 214 -14.05 -9.45 -9.12
C GLY A 214 -12.75 -8.68 -8.86
N ALA A 215 -12.66 -7.41 -9.28
CA ALA A 215 -11.57 -6.54 -8.86
C ALA A 215 -11.81 -6.04 -7.45
N GLU A 216 -10.77 -6.13 -6.61
CA GLU A 216 -10.76 -5.60 -5.26
C GLU A 216 -9.78 -4.42 -5.20
N PRO A 217 -10.18 -3.25 -4.67
CA PRO A 217 -9.25 -2.14 -4.48
C PRO A 217 -8.25 -2.48 -3.39
N ASP A 218 -6.95 -2.31 -3.69
CA ASP A 218 -5.86 -2.61 -2.78
C ASP A 218 -4.99 -1.35 -2.56
N GLY A 219 -3.69 -1.46 -2.38
CA GLY A 219 -2.81 -0.34 -2.09
C GLY A 219 -2.85 0.78 -3.13
N SER A 220 -2.77 2.02 -2.68
CA SER A 220 -2.85 3.22 -3.51
C SER A 220 -1.76 4.24 -3.22
N VAL A 221 -1.46 5.09 -4.22
CA VAL A 221 -0.60 6.26 -4.09
C VAL A 221 -1.17 7.45 -4.87
N ILE A 222 -0.97 8.66 -4.35
CA ILE A 222 -1.30 9.92 -5.06
C ILE A 222 -0.04 10.43 -5.74
N ASP A 223 -0.14 10.78 -7.02
CA ASP A 223 0.94 11.35 -7.80
C ASP A 223 1.04 12.88 -7.68
N ASP A 224 2.04 13.48 -8.37
CA ASP A 224 2.31 14.92 -8.33
C ASP A 224 1.20 15.77 -9.00
N GLU A 225 0.36 15.15 -9.83
CA GLU A 225 -0.82 15.79 -10.44
C GLU A 225 -2.10 15.61 -9.60
N GLY A 226 -2.01 14.96 -8.45
CA GLY A 226 -3.14 14.67 -7.57
C GLY A 226 -3.99 13.50 -8.02
N ALA A 227 -3.55 12.72 -9.01
CA ALA A 227 -4.25 11.52 -9.46
C ALA A 227 -3.93 10.33 -8.55
N LEU A 228 -4.93 9.48 -8.33
CA LEU A 228 -4.82 8.29 -7.51
C LEU A 228 -4.50 7.07 -8.37
N TRP A 229 -3.41 6.38 -8.07
CA TRP A 229 -3.07 5.09 -8.63
C TRP A 229 -3.49 4.00 -7.65
N ASN A 230 -4.29 3.04 -8.10
CA ASN A 230 -4.78 1.94 -7.27
C ASN A 230 -4.45 0.59 -7.88
N ALA A 231 -3.78 -0.26 -7.12
CA ALA A 231 -3.63 -1.67 -7.45
C ALA A 231 -4.99 -2.38 -7.28
N GLN A 232 -5.38 -3.19 -8.27
CA GLN A 232 -6.65 -3.90 -8.27
C GLN A 232 -6.40 -5.41 -8.24
N TRP A 233 -6.48 -5.96 -7.02
CA TRP A 233 -6.34 -7.38 -6.76
C TRP A 233 -7.38 -8.18 -7.56
N GLY A 234 -6.96 -9.31 -8.11
CA GLY A 234 -7.79 -10.16 -8.96
C GLY A 234 -7.97 -9.67 -10.39
N ALA A 235 -7.66 -8.39 -10.68
CA ALA A 235 -7.84 -7.78 -12.00
C ALA A 235 -6.55 -7.66 -12.82
N GLY A 236 -5.38 -7.95 -12.24
CA GLY A 236 -4.09 -7.89 -12.94
C GLY A 236 -3.75 -6.51 -13.48
N ARG A 237 -4.08 -5.45 -12.75
CA ARG A 237 -3.86 -4.07 -13.22
C ARG A 237 -3.70 -3.06 -12.08
N VAL A 238 -3.06 -1.94 -12.38
CA VAL A 238 -3.11 -0.69 -11.63
C VAL A 238 -3.86 0.34 -12.47
N VAL A 239 -4.78 1.07 -11.86
CA VAL A 239 -5.59 2.09 -12.53
C VAL A 239 -5.26 3.46 -11.97
N ARG A 240 -5.02 4.43 -12.86
CA ARG A 240 -4.86 5.85 -12.52
C ARG A 240 -6.18 6.56 -12.65
N TYR A 241 -6.66 7.13 -11.55
CA TYR A 241 -7.87 7.94 -11.50
C TYR A 241 -7.50 9.41 -11.34
N LEU A 242 -8.05 10.28 -12.18
CA LEU A 242 -7.94 11.73 -12.02
C LEU A 242 -8.65 12.20 -10.73
N PRO A 243 -8.40 13.41 -10.23
CA PRO A 243 -9.04 13.92 -9.01
C PRO A 243 -10.58 13.96 -9.06
N ASP A 244 -11.17 13.93 -10.25
CA ASP A 244 -12.62 13.85 -10.48
C ASP A 244 -13.15 12.40 -10.54
N GLY A 245 -12.28 11.39 -10.41
CA GLY A 245 -12.63 9.97 -10.44
C GLY A 245 -12.61 9.33 -11.84
N ARG A 246 -12.36 10.09 -12.91
CA ARG A 246 -12.24 9.51 -14.27
C ARG A 246 -10.98 8.68 -14.39
N VAL A 247 -11.08 7.53 -15.09
CA VAL A 247 -9.93 6.71 -15.46
C VAL A 247 -9.09 7.45 -16.50
N ASP A 248 -7.80 7.61 -16.22
CA ASP A 248 -6.81 8.20 -17.12
C ASP A 248 -5.94 7.14 -17.79
N ARG A 249 -5.47 6.15 -17.02
CA ARG A 249 -4.52 5.14 -17.47
C ARG A 249 -4.75 3.80 -16.79
N ILE A 250 -4.45 2.72 -17.50
CA ILE A 250 -4.42 1.36 -16.98
C ILE A 250 -3.04 0.77 -17.26
N VAL A 251 -2.39 0.25 -16.22
CA VAL A 251 -1.15 -0.52 -16.32
C VAL A 251 -1.46 -1.97 -15.94
N ARG A 252 -1.34 -2.88 -16.89
CA ARG A 252 -1.54 -4.31 -16.66
C ARG A 252 -0.29 -4.93 -16.05
N THR A 253 -0.48 -5.95 -15.22
CA THR A 253 0.61 -6.75 -14.63
C THR A 253 0.58 -8.18 -15.17
N PRO A 254 1.73 -8.86 -15.27
CA PRO A 254 1.79 -10.28 -15.62
C PRO A 254 1.22 -11.23 -14.56
N ALA A 255 0.78 -10.70 -13.42
CA ALA A 255 0.17 -11.42 -12.31
C ALA A 255 -1.23 -10.87 -12.03
N ALA A 256 -2.18 -11.74 -11.68
CA ALA A 256 -3.57 -11.37 -11.42
C ALA A 256 -3.76 -10.58 -10.12
N GLN A 257 -2.81 -10.67 -9.19
CA GLN A 257 -2.93 -10.11 -7.85
C GLN A 257 -1.87 -9.01 -7.59
N PRO A 258 -1.90 -7.84 -8.32
CA PRO A 258 -1.16 -6.67 -7.87
C PRO A 258 -1.77 -6.18 -6.56
N SER A 259 -0.93 -5.80 -5.61
CA SER A 259 -1.35 -5.52 -4.23
C SER A 259 -1.11 -4.06 -3.83
N CYS A 260 0.07 -3.51 -4.13
CA CYS A 260 0.38 -2.11 -3.81
C CYS A 260 1.22 -1.48 -4.92
N CYS A 261 1.28 -0.14 -4.95
CA CYS A 261 2.10 0.56 -5.94
C CYS A 261 2.73 1.83 -5.37
N VAL A 262 3.87 2.23 -5.98
CA VAL A 262 4.60 3.45 -5.66
C VAL A 262 5.24 4.06 -6.90
N LEU A 263 5.42 5.36 -6.92
CA LEU A 263 6.10 6.09 -7.98
C LEU A 263 7.52 6.48 -7.54
N ALA A 264 8.51 6.22 -8.41
CA ALA A 264 9.89 6.64 -8.24
C ALA A 264 10.35 7.39 -9.50
N GLY A 265 10.38 8.72 -9.46
CA GLY A 265 10.61 9.54 -10.65
C GLY A 265 9.53 9.34 -11.70
N ASP A 266 9.91 8.75 -12.84
CA ASP A 266 9.02 8.41 -13.96
C ASP A 266 8.65 6.92 -14.02
N THR A 267 8.89 6.17 -12.95
CA THR A 267 8.65 4.72 -12.92
C THR A 267 7.63 4.38 -11.84
N LEU A 268 6.59 3.65 -12.23
CA LEU A 268 5.62 3.02 -11.34
C LEU A 268 6.14 1.62 -10.98
N TYR A 269 6.33 1.34 -9.68
CA TYR A 269 6.61 0.00 -9.17
C TYR A 269 5.37 -0.59 -8.51
N ILE A 270 5.18 -1.91 -8.69
CA ILE A 270 3.96 -2.62 -8.30
C ILE A 270 4.34 -3.93 -7.63
N THR A 271 3.93 -4.14 -6.40
CA THR A 271 4.01 -5.45 -5.72
C THR A 271 2.90 -6.38 -6.17
N SER A 272 3.09 -7.66 -5.98
CA SER A 272 2.07 -8.68 -6.25
C SER A 272 2.17 -9.86 -5.28
N ALA A 273 1.19 -10.75 -5.33
CA ALA A 273 1.05 -11.86 -4.40
C ALA A 273 0.86 -13.21 -5.11
N ARG A 274 1.21 -14.28 -4.38
CA ARG A 274 0.98 -15.68 -4.77
C ARG A 274 -0.07 -16.37 -3.90
N VAL A 275 -0.44 -15.76 -2.79
CA VAL A 275 -1.41 -16.35 -1.84
C VAL A 275 -2.72 -16.69 -2.54
N GLY A 276 -3.29 -17.87 -2.26
CA GLY A 276 -4.53 -18.34 -2.86
C GLY A 276 -4.40 -18.90 -4.29
N LEU A 277 -3.24 -18.79 -4.94
CA LEU A 277 -2.97 -19.41 -6.23
C LEU A 277 -2.52 -20.86 -6.04
N ASP A 278 -3.21 -21.78 -6.70
CA ASP A 278 -2.80 -23.18 -6.74
C ASP A 278 -1.63 -23.43 -7.72
N ALA A 279 -1.15 -24.64 -7.83
CA ALA A 279 -0.03 -24.99 -8.70
C ALA A 279 -0.29 -24.72 -10.19
N ALA A 280 -1.53 -24.87 -10.65
CA ALA A 280 -1.91 -24.61 -12.04
C ALA A 280 -1.91 -23.10 -12.32
N ALA A 281 -2.54 -22.31 -11.44
CA ALA A 281 -2.55 -20.86 -11.53
C ALA A 281 -1.14 -20.26 -11.46
N LEU A 282 -0.24 -20.83 -10.62
CA LEU A 282 1.16 -20.41 -10.55
C LEU A 282 1.97 -20.80 -11.80
N ALA A 283 1.62 -21.92 -12.47
CA ALA A 283 2.23 -22.27 -13.76
C ALA A 283 1.82 -21.31 -14.87
N ASP A 284 0.56 -20.85 -14.85
CA ASP A 284 0.04 -19.85 -15.81
C ASP A 284 0.55 -18.42 -15.48
N GLN A 285 0.93 -18.16 -14.26
CA GLN A 285 1.42 -16.86 -13.77
C GLN A 285 2.79 -17.00 -13.07
N PRO A 286 3.85 -17.42 -13.78
CA PRO A 286 5.14 -17.75 -13.17
C PRO A 286 5.83 -16.55 -12.49
N LEU A 287 5.41 -15.33 -12.82
CA LEU A 287 5.93 -14.08 -12.26
C LEU A 287 5.12 -13.57 -11.05
N ALA A 288 4.06 -14.27 -10.62
CA ALA A 288 3.28 -13.89 -9.46
C ALA A 288 4.17 -13.78 -8.21
N GLY A 289 3.90 -12.79 -7.36
CA GLY A 289 4.71 -12.43 -6.19
C GLY A 289 5.95 -11.59 -6.51
N GLY A 290 6.18 -11.26 -7.79
CA GLY A 290 7.24 -10.35 -8.22
C GLY A 290 6.89 -8.87 -7.99
N VAL A 291 7.90 -8.01 -8.02
CA VAL A 291 7.74 -6.56 -8.15
C VAL A 291 7.87 -6.22 -9.64
N PHE A 292 6.89 -5.49 -10.16
CA PHE A 292 6.85 -5.05 -11.56
C PHE A 292 7.17 -3.57 -11.66
N ALA A 293 7.65 -3.12 -12.84
CA ALA A 293 7.92 -1.73 -13.16
C ALA A 293 7.29 -1.32 -14.48
N HIS A 294 6.83 -0.07 -14.56
CA HIS A 294 6.33 0.54 -15.77
C HIS A 294 6.74 2.01 -15.85
N GLY A 295 7.35 2.40 -16.98
CA GLY A 295 7.69 3.80 -17.26
C GLY A 295 6.42 4.62 -17.55
N THR A 296 6.18 5.65 -16.76
CA THR A 296 5.01 6.54 -16.91
C THR A 296 5.16 7.56 -18.04
N GLY A 297 6.36 7.65 -18.62
CA GLY A 297 6.71 8.59 -19.70
C GLY A 297 7.00 10.01 -19.22
N ARG A 298 6.80 10.31 -17.95
CA ARG A 298 7.14 11.58 -17.30
C ARG A 298 7.26 11.37 -15.78
N ALA A 299 7.99 12.26 -15.11
CA ALA A 299 8.11 12.23 -13.66
C ALA A 299 6.76 12.58 -13.02
N LEU A 300 6.17 11.61 -12.31
CA LEU A 300 4.91 11.74 -11.58
C LEU A 300 5.09 11.47 -10.09
N ALA A 301 6.30 11.04 -9.68
CA ALA A 301 6.56 10.74 -8.30
C ALA A 301 6.53 12.02 -7.45
N ARG A 302 5.82 11.93 -6.34
CA ARG A 302 5.93 12.83 -5.21
C ARG A 302 6.86 12.18 -4.16
N ALA A 303 7.62 12.99 -3.42
CA ALA A 303 8.38 12.49 -2.28
C ALA A 303 7.43 11.85 -1.24
N GLU A 304 7.80 10.67 -0.73
CA GLU A 304 7.05 10.02 0.35
C GLU A 304 7.06 10.89 1.60
N ASP A 305 5.90 11.02 2.23
CA ASP A 305 5.78 11.68 3.52
C ASP A 305 6.47 10.86 4.60
N ARG A 306 6.91 11.55 5.64
CA ARG A 306 7.71 10.93 6.69
C ARG A 306 7.04 11.09 8.03
N VAL A 307 7.02 10.00 8.78
CA VAL A 307 6.54 10.04 10.17
C VAL A 307 7.59 10.69 11.07
N ARG A 308 7.11 11.39 12.09
CA ARG A 308 7.95 11.86 13.20
C ARG A 308 7.91 10.82 14.30
N LEU A 309 9.07 10.22 14.56
CA LEU A 309 9.24 9.24 15.64
C LEU A 309 9.69 9.94 16.93
N PRO A 310 9.42 9.34 18.10
CA PRO A 310 9.93 9.85 19.38
C PRO A 310 11.43 9.67 19.52
#